data_fc69ff88836da07549f34201cd55b820
#
_entry.id   fc69ff88836da07549f34201cd55b820
#
_cell.length_a   1.000
_cell.length_b   1.000
_cell.length_c   1.000
_cell.angle_alpha   90.00
_cell.angle_beta   90.00
_cell.angle_gamma   90.00
#
_symmetry.space_group_name_H-M   'P 1'
#
loop_
_entity.id
_entity.type
_entity.pdbx_description
1 polymer ?
#
loop_
_entity_poly.entity_id
_entity_poly.type
_entity_poly.pdbx_seq_one_letter_code
_entity_poly.pdbx_strand_id
1 'polypeptide(L)'
;MKLGARVKLGTGALVWAGFDGPQVPGPLLDAIRSGVVGGLLLFAFRGNIKSKDQVRALLREAQDAARRGGLPPVPVGIDQEGGTVIRIGYRATFPSAMAIGATGDPAYAERAARAVGEGLRADGILVNHAPVCDVNSDARNPVIGTRAFGDDAGRVAEFAAAWVRGSEAVGVATTPKHFPGHGHTSQDSHLVRPEANVDRATLEARELVPFRAAFAAGASGVMTAHVRYPALDPKDGATVSRAILTELLRGDLGFTGFAVTDSLDMKGITDVDKPDQIVTRAITAGADAAMVTTGLDRQLAAAGWIDAGVDAARVSEALQRATVFRERFATPVPEDDIDDAPARRLAAEIAERAVTHHGPPLPRLASRIRVVTFGSARQSFVEETADPLGALERALRARFGDRLAFGREGRLPEGDGTLVVVTSNAAFQPDQATRARELLVQGGVLCAIRSPYDAALVPNTPALLTYSDVPPSVDALAAVLAGERRPMGRTPVRI
;
A
#
# COMPACT_ATOMS: atom_id res chain seq x y z
N MET A 1 -18.56 -25.19 -26.32
CA MET A 1 -18.40 -23.91 -27.02
C MET A 1 -17.01 -23.92 -27.64
N LYS A 2 -16.90 -23.77 -28.99
CA LYS A 2 -15.61 -23.77 -29.70
C LYS A 2 -14.78 -22.59 -29.18
N LEU A 3 -13.52 -22.81 -28.76
CA LEU A 3 -12.57 -21.73 -28.49
C LEU A 3 -12.51 -20.85 -29.76
N GLY A 4 -13.12 -19.66 -29.68
CA GLY A 4 -12.95 -18.64 -30.69
C GLY A 4 -11.45 -18.29 -30.78
N ALA A 5 -10.99 -17.87 -31.97
CA ALA A 5 -9.62 -17.47 -32.19
C ALA A 5 -9.22 -16.45 -31.08
N ARG A 6 -8.13 -16.74 -30.33
CA ARG A 6 -7.62 -15.83 -29.31
C ARG A 6 -7.33 -14.47 -29.96
N VAL A 7 -7.90 -13.40 -29.44
CA VAL A 7 -7.60 -12.05 -29.89
C VAL A 7 -6.13 -11.78 -29.61
N LYS A 8 -5.34 -11.47 -30.65
CA LYS A 8 -3.94 -11.13 -30.49
C LYS A 8 -3.84 -9.69 -29.97
N LEU A 9 -3.35 -9.54 -28.74
CA LEU A 9 -3.10 -8.23 -28.14
C LEU A 9 -1.87 -7.57 -28.80
N GLY A 10 -1.94 -6.25 -29.02
CA GLY A 10 -0.80 -5.42 -29.41
C GLY A 10 -0.05 -4.87 -28.18
N THR A 11 1.00 -4.08 -28.45
CA THR A 11 1.87 -3.45 -27.44
C THR A 11 1.13 -2.54 -26.45
N GLY A 12 -0.02 -2.00 -26.84
CA GLY A 12 -0.89 -1.29 -25.90
C GLY A 12 -1.33 -2.11 -24.68
N ALA A 13 -1.33 -3.46 -24.78
CA ALA A 13 -1.58 -4.32 -23.64
C ALA A 13 -0.55 -4.17 -22.51
N LEU A 14 0.63 -3.62 -22.82
CA LEU A 14 1.73 -3.36 -21.89
C LEU A 14 1.64 -1.96 -21.28
N VAL A 15 0.64 -1.15 -21.64
CA VAL A 15 0.44 0.22 -21.12
C VAL A 15 -0.73 0.23 -20.14
N TRP A 16 -0.46 0.63 -18.90
CA TRP A 16 -1.47 0.81 -17.86
C TRP A 16 -1.61 2.30 -17.54
N ALA A 17 -2.83 2.82 -17.65
CA ALA A 17 -3.11 4.25 -17.55
C ALA A 17 -3.89 4.62 -16.29
N GLY A 18 -3.51 5.72 -15.65
CA GLY A 18 -4.30 6.43 -14.67
C GLY A 18 -5.03 7.62 -15.30
N PHE A 19 -5.96 8.22 -14.58
CA PHE A 19 -6.71 9.40 -15.05
C PHE A 19 -7.23 10.20 -13.86
N ASP A 20 -7.71 11.42 -14.10
CA ASP A 20 -8.31 12.29 -13.09
C ASP A 20 -9.83 12.32 -13.22
N GLY A 21 -10.52 12.47 -12.09
CA GLY A 21 -11.97 12.60 -12.03
C GLY A 21 -12.75 11.28 -11.91
N PRO A 22 -14.08 11.38 -11.76
CA PRO A 22 -14.94 10.23 -11.44
C PRO A 22 -15.42 9.46 -12.68
N GLN A 23 -14.98 9.81 -13.87
CA GLN A 23 -15.33 9.18 -15.15
C GLN A 23 -14.08 8.96 -15.97
N VAL A 24 -14.05 7.88 -16.77
CA VAL A 24 -12.96 7.65 -17.71
C VAL A 24 -13.05 8.69 -18.83
N PRO A 25 -12.00 9.47 -19.12
CA PRO A 25 -12.02 10.45 -20.20
C PRO A 25 -12.31 9.80 -21.56
N GLY A 26 -13.10 10.46 -22.40
CA GLY A 26 -13.46 9.95 -23.73
C GLY A 26 -12.27 9.47 -24.58
N PRO A 27 -11.19 10.25 -24.70
CA PRO A 27 -9.99 9.81 -25.42
C PRO A 27 -9.33 8.56 -24.82
N LEU A 28 -9.41 8.36 -23.50
CA LEU A 28 -8.90 7.14 -22.85
C LEU A 28 -9.82 5.94 -23.14
N LEU A 29 -11.16 6.14 -23.18
CA LEU A 29 -12.10 5.10 -23.65
C LEU A 29 -11.84 4.70 -25.10
N ASP A 30 -11.51 5.67 -25.97
CA ASP A 30 -11.12 5.39 -27.35
C ASP A 30 -9.80 4.61 -27.44
N ALA A 31 -8.83 4.93 -26.60
CA ALA A 31 -7.56 4.19 -26.49
C ALA A 31 -7.77 2.75 -26.00
N ILE A 32 -8.67 2.53 -25.04
CA ILE A 32 -9.07 1.18 -24.59
C ILE A 32 -9.75 0.43 -25.74
N ARG A 33 -10.69 1.07 -26.45
CA ARG A 33 -11.43 0.48 -27.58
C ARG A 33 -10.50 0.05 -28.71
N SER A 34 -9.48 0.85 -29.00
CA SER A 34 -8.49 0.56 -30.05
C SER A 34 -7.33 -0.33 -29.60
N GLY A 35 -7.24 -0.67 -28.30
CA GLY A 35 -6.18 -1.49 -27.74
C GLY A 35 -4.83 -0.79 -27.56
N VAL A 36 -4.81 0.55 -27.57
CA VAL A 36 -3.61 1.39 -27.30
C VAL A 36 -3.30 1.44 -25.82
N VAL A 37 -4.31 1.26 -24.95
CA VAL A 37 -4.16 1.12 -23.49
C VAL A 37 -4.75 -0.23 -23.07
N GLY A 38 -3.97 -0.99 -22.30
CA GLY A 38 -4.28 -2.37 -21.94
C GLY A 38 -4.68 -2.59 -20.48
N GLY A 39 -4.50 -1.62 -19.58
CA GLY A 39 -4.90 -1.69 -18.18
C GLY A 39 -5.24 -0.32 -17.60
N LEU A 40 -6.01 -0.30 -16.52
CA LEU A 40 -6.41 0.91 -15.80
C LEU A 40 -5.94 0.89 -14.36
N LEU A 41 -5.67 2.07 -13.82
CA LEU A 41 -5.29 2.30 -12.43
C LEU A 41 -6.26 3.29 -11.77
N LEU A 42 -6.72 2.96 -10.57
CA LEU A 42 -7.61 3.81 -9.79
C LEU A 42 -6.90 4.42 -8.58
N PHE A 43 -7.07 5.72 -8.39
CA PHE A 43 -6.52 6.49 -7.29
C PHE A 43 -7.59 7.38 -6.65
N ALA A 44 -7.84 7.24 -5.35
CA ALA A 44 -8.86 8.07 -4.68
C ALA A 44 -8.47 9.56 -4.67
N PHE A 45 -7.18 9.88 -4.46
CA PHE A 45 -6.67 11.25 -4.49
C PHE A 45 -6.80 11.94 -5.87
N ARG A 46 -7.01 11.17 -6.95
CA ARG A 46 -7.32 11.69 -8.30
C ARG A 46 -8.82 11.85 -8.54
N GLY A 47 -9.65 11.53 -7.56
CA GLY A 47 -11.09 11.66 -7.66
C GLY A 47 -11.79 10.53 -8.41
N ASN A 48 -11.10 9.41 -8.70
CA ASN A 48 -11.70 8.25 -9.37
C ASN A 48 -12.74 7.53 -8.49
N ILE A 49 -12.65 7.69 -7.17
CA ILE A 49 -13.43 6.90 -6.22
C ILE A 49 -14.26 7.82 -5.35
N LYS A 50 -15.58 7.87 -5.59
CA LYS A 50 -16.56 8.67 -4.85
C LYS A 50 -17.56 7.80 -4.09
N SER A 51 -18.07 6.77 -4.75
CA SER A 51 -19.02 5.81 -4.18
C SER A 51 -18.92 4.48 -4.93
N LYS A 52 -19.46 3.43 -4.35
CA LYS A 52 -19.53 2.11 -4.96
C LYS A 52 -20.19 2.14 -6.33
N ASP A 53 -21.38 2.75 -6.44
CA ASP A 53 -22.14 2.78 -7.68
C ASP A 53 -21.42 3.56 -8.77
N GLN A 54 -20.76 4.67 -8.41
CA GLN A 54 -19.95 5.46 -9.35
C GLN A 54 -18.76 4.65 -9.86
N VAL A 55 -18.00 3.96 -8.98
CA VAL A 55 -16.86 3.13 -9.38
C VAL A 55 -17.31 2.00 -10.31
N ARG A 56 -18.38 1.30 -9.96
CA ARG A 56 -18.95 0.22 -10.80
C ARG A 56 -19.42 0.73 -12.15
N ALA A 57 -20.01 1.92 -12.23
CA ALA A 57 -20.42 2.56 -13.48
C ALA A 57 -19.22 2.91 -14.36
N LEU A 58 -18.20 3.55 -13.76
CA LEU A 58 -16.93 3.87 -14.41
C LEU A 58 -16.26 2.62 -15.01
N LEU A 59 -16.20 1.52 -14.24
CA LEU A 59 -15.61 0.28 -14.70
C LEU A 59 -16.42 -0.39 -15.81
N ARG A 60 -17.77 -0.35 -15.76
CA ARG A 60 -18.61 -0.83 -16.86
C ARG A 60 -18.33 -0.07 -18.15
N GLU A 61 -18.19 1.25 -18.08
CA GLU A 61 -17.84 2.08 -19.25
C GLU A 61 -16.52 1.62 -19.90
N ALA A 62 -15.47 1.39 -19.10
CA ALA A 62 -14.18 0.91 -19.58
C ALA A 62 -14.28 -0.50 -20.20
N GLN A 63 -14.97 -1.42 -19.54
CA GLN A 63 -15.19 -2.78 -20.08
C GLN A 63 -16.04 -2.79 -21.35
N ASP A 64 -17.03 -1.91 -21.44
CA ASP A 64 -17.83 -1.72 -22.66
C ASP A 64 -17.02 -1.14 -23.82
N ALA A 65 -16.08 -0.23 -23.55
CA ALA A 65 -15.15 0.28 -24.56
C ALA A 65 -14.29 -0.86 -25.13
N ALA A 66 -13.68 -1.69 -24.27
CA ALA A 66 -12.91 -2.86 -24.71
C ALA A 66 -13.77 -3.82 -25.56
N ARG A 67 -14.98 -4.15 -25.10
CA ARG A 67 -15.93 -5.03 -25.79
C ARG A 67 -16.32 -4.48 -27.17
N ARG A 68 -16.59 -3.17 -27.27
CA ARG A 68 -16.89 -2.50 -28.58
C ARG A 68 -15.69 -2.54 -29.53
N GLY A 69 -14.46 -2.62 -29.01
CA GLY A 69 -13.24 -2.83 -29.79
C GLY A 69 -12.96 -4.29 -30.17
N GLY A 70 -13.82 -5.23 -29.74
CA GLY A 70 -13.59 -6.66 -29.94
C GLY A 70 -12.48 -7.23 -29.06
N LEU A 71 -12.10 -6.50 -27.99
CA LEU A 71 -11.04 -6.86 -27.06
C LEU A 71 -11.59 -7.55 -25.81
N PRO A 72 -10.81 -8.41 -25.15
CA PRO A 72 -11.18 -8.94 -23.84
C PRO A 72 -11.26 -7.82 -22.78
N PRO A 73 -11.90 -8.05 -21.62
CA PRO A 73 -11.96 -7.07 -20.54
C PRO A 73 -10.56 -6.55 -20.17
N VAL A 74 -10.44 -5.28 -19.75
CA VAL A 74 -9.19 -4.70 -19.29
C VAL A 74 -8.98 -4.98 -17.79
N PRO A 75 -7.77 -5.37 -17.37
CA PRO A 75 -7.43 -5.46 -15.95
C PRO A 75 -7.47 -4.08 -15.31
N VAL A 76 -7.94 -4.03 -14.06
CA VAL A 76 -7.99 -2.82 -13.26
C VAL A 76 -7.19 -3.03 -11.99
N GLY A 77 -6.20 -2.17 -11.77
CA GLY A 77 -5.30 -2.18 -10.63
C GLY A 77 -5.60 -1.10 -9.62
N ILE A 78 -5.34 -1.42 -8.35
CA ILE A 78 -5.52 -0.51 -7.22
C ILE A 78 -4.51 -0.82 -6.10
N ASP A 79 -4.16 0.17 -5.29
CA ASP A 79 -3.40 -0.02 -4.05
C ASP A 79 -4.36 -0.07 -2.86
N GLN A 80 -4.79 -1.24 -2.46
CA GLN A 80 -5.64 -1.43 -1.28
C GLN A 80 -4.85 -2.21 -0.22
N GLU A 81 -3.93 -1.51 0.45
CA GLU A 81 -2.98 -2.09 1.40
C GLU A 81 -3.55 -2.19 2.82
N GLY A 82 -4.41 -1.24 3.18
CA GLY A 82 -4.84 -0.94 4.54
C GLY A 82 -4.05 0.23 5.15
N GLY A 83 -4.41 0.63 6.37
CA GLY A 83 -3.75 1.74 7.05
C GLY A 83 -3.90 3.06 6.30
N THR A 84 -2.78 3.67 5.92
CA THR A 84 -2.75 4.95 5.21
C THR A 84 -2.96 4.82 3.70
N VAL A 85 -2.94 3.61 3.15
CA VAL A 85 -3.10 3.35 1.71
C VAL A 85 -4.39 2.57 1.47
N ILE A 86 -5.49 3.31 1.50
CA ILE A 86 -6.87 2.82 1.30
C ILE A 86 -7.53 3.66 0.23
N ARG A 87 -7.69 3.11 -0.98
CA ARG A 87 -8.37 3.81 -2.08
C ARG A 87 -9.88 3.67 -1.97
N ILE A 88 -10.35 2.48 -1.61
CA ILE A 88 -11.79 2.18 -1.46
C ILE A 88 -12.17 2.30 0.02
N GLY A 89 -12.71 3.47 0.39
CA GLY A 89 -13.13 3.77 1.76
C GLY A 89 -14.60 3.43 2.06
N TYR A 90 -15.43 3.12 1.06
CA TYR A 90 -16.83 2.73 1.26
C TYR A 90 -16.98 1.24 1.67
N ARG A 91 -15.93 0.42 1.49
CA ARG A 91 -15.83 -0.95 1.99
C ARG A 91 -15.19 -1.00 3.38
N ALA A 92 -15.00 -2.19 3.93
CA ALA A 92 -14.28 -2.37 5.19
C ALA A 92 -12.84 -1.83 5.08
N THR A 93 -12.45 -0.96 6.02
CA THR A 93 -11.10 -0.41 6.11
C THR A 93 -10.27 -1.21 7.09
N PHE A 94 -9.19 -1.82 6.61
CA PHE A 94 -8.29 -2.64 7.42
C PHE A 94 -7.16 -1.81 8.03
N PRO A 95 -6.67 -2.18 9.24
CA PRO A 95 -5.43 -1.63 9.78
C PRO A 95 -4.23 -1.82 8.86
N SER A 96 -3.15 -1.10 9.10
CA SER A 96 -1.90 -1.18 8.33
C SER A 96 -1.26 -2.58 8.40
N ALA A 97 -0.36 -2.88 7.46
CA ALA A 97 0.40 -4.11 7.49
C ALA A 97 1.19 -4.26 8.81
N MET A 98 1.76 -3.16 9.36
CA MET A 98 2.46 -3.20 10.64
C MET A 98 1.51 -3.53 11.81
N ALA A 99 0.28 -3.04 11.79
CA ALA A 99 -0.73 -3.43 12.77
C ALA A 99 -1.10 -4.92 12.65
N ILE A 100 -1.21 -5.44 11.43
CA ILE A 100 -1.41 -6.88 11.21
C ILE A 100 -0.19 -7.67 11.71
N GLY A 101 1.03 -7.19 11.46
CA GLY A 101 2.29 -7.77 12.00
C GLY A 101 2.32 -7.80 13.53
N ALA A 102 1.79 -6.75 14.19
CA ALA A 102 1.71 -6.65 15.64
C ALA A 102 0.77 -7.68 16.28
N THR A 103 -0.16 -8.28 15.54
CA THR A 103 -0.98 -9.41 16.03
C THR A 103 -0.13 -10.65 16.34
N GLY A 104 1.04 -10.77 15.71
CA GLY A 104 1.94 -11.91 15.84
C GLY A 104 1.50 -13.18 15.10
N ASP A 105 0.35 -13.16 14.39
CA ASP A 105 -0.25 -14.31 13.71
C ASP A 105 -0.48 -14.02 12.22
N PRO A 106 0.27 -14.67 11.29
CA PRO A 106 0.10 -14.49 9.85
C PRO A 106 -1.28 -14.86 9.31
N ALA A 107 -2.07 -15.66 10.03
CA ALA A 107 -3.44 -15.98 9.61
C ALA A 107 -4.32 -14.72 9.49
N TYR A 108 -4.02 -13.67 10.24
CA TYR A 108 -4.72 -12.39 10.09
C TYR A 108 -4.41 -11.70 8.77
N ALA A 109 -3.19 -11.82 8.25
CA ALA A 109 -2.86 -11.29 6.93
C ALA A 109 -3.62 -12.05 5.82
N GLU A 110 -3.71 -13.37 5.93
CA GLU A 110 -4.45 -14.20 4.96
C GLU A 110 -5.95 -13.88 4.97
N ARG A 111 -6.56 -13.78 6.16
CA ARG A 111 -7.98 -13.43 6.34
C ARG A 111 -8.28 -12.01 5.86
N ALA A 112 -7.40 -11.04 6.17
CA ALA A 112 -7.54 -9.66 5.73
C ALA A 112 -7.45 -9.55 4.20
N ALA A 113 -6.44 -10.18 3.59
CA ALA A 113 -6.24 -10.17 2.14
C ALA A 113 -7.42 -10.81 1.40
N ARG A 114 -7.96 -11.92 1.93
CA ARG A 114 -9.19 -12.55 1.41
C ARG A 114 -10.37 -11.58 1.44
N ALA A 115 -10.64 -10.96 2.58
CA ALA A 115 -11.77 -10.04 2.74
C ALA A 115 -11.63 -8.77 1.87
N VAL A 116 -10.41 -8.22 1.76
CA VAL A 116 -10.10 -7.12 0.83
C VAL A 116 -10.33 -7.57 -0.61
N GLY A 117 -9.83 -8.75 -0.99
CA GLY A 117 -9.98 -9.29 -2.32
C GLY A 117 -11.44 -9.56 -2.71
N GLU A 118 -12.25 -10.11 -1.80
CA GLU A 118 -13.71 -10.29 -2.00
C GLU A 118 -14.40 -8.95 -2.29
N GLY A 119 -14.06 -7.90 -1.52
CA GLY A 119 -14.57 -6.55 -1.76
C GLY A 119 -14.18 -5.98 -3.12
N LEU A 120 -12.90 -6.07 -3.47
CA LEU A 120 -12.41 -5.61 -4.77
C LEU A 120 -13.04 -6.36 -5.93
N ARG A 121 -13.12 -7.69 -5.82
CA ARG A 121 -13.75 -8.53 -6.83
C ARG A 121 -15.23 -8.17 -7.04
N ALA A 122 -15.99 -7.92 -5.97
CA ALA A 122 -17.38 -7.48 -6.06
C ALA A 122 -17.51 -6.14 -6.79
N ASP A 123 -16.49 -5.28 -6.75
CA ASP A 123 -16.46 -4.03 -7.51
C ASP A 123 -15.94 -4.20 -8.95
N GLY A 124 -15.42 -5.38 -9.33
CA GLY A 124 -14.85 -5.64 -10.66
C GLY A 124 -13.36 -5.30 -10.76
N ILE A 125 -12.65 -5.18 -9.63
CA ILE A 125 -11.22 -4.90 -9.53
C ILE A 125 -10.50 -6.21 -9.17
N LEU A 126 -9.69 -6.76 -10.07
CA LEU A 126 -9.03 -8.04 -9.86
C LEU A 126 -7.51 -7.95 -9.74
N VAL A 127 -6.94 -6.75 -9.62
CA VAL A 127 -5.51 -6.57 -9.37
C VAL A 127 -5.32 -5.65 -8.17
N ASN A 128 -4.76 -6.20 -7.08
CA ASN A 128 -4.37 -5.42 -5.93
C ASN A 128 -2.83 -5.31 -5.86
N HIS A 129 -2.32 -4.08 -5.93
CA HIS A 129 -0.89 -3.81 -5.76
C HIS A 129 -0.51 -3.90 -4.28
N ALA A 130 -0.55 -5.11 -3.76
CA ALA A 130 -0.19 -5.55 -2.41
C ALA A 130 0.23 -7.04 -2.48
N PRO A 131 0.91 -7.56 -1.46
CA PRO A 131 1.37 -6.92 -0.23
C PRO A 131 2.64 -6.08 -0.42
N VAL A 132 2.91 -5.21 0.56
CA VAL A 132 4.24 -4.61 0.73
C VAL A 132 5.16 -5.68 1.34
N CYS A 133 6.20 -6.04 0.59
CA CYS A 133 7.23 -7.01 0.99
C CYS A 133 8.50 -6.35 1.54
N ASP A 134 8.50 -5.02 1.61
CA ASP A 134 9.63 -4.25 2.13
C ASP A 134 9.84 -4.54 3.61
N VAL A 135 11.10 -4.80 4.00
CA VAL A 135 11.51 -4.96 5.41
C VAL A 135 11.87 -3.57 5.94
N ASN A 136 11.12 -3.03 6.91
CA ASN A 136 11.33 -1.67 7.42
C ASN A 136 12.57 -1.57 8.32
N SER A 137 13.73 -1.83 7.76
CA SER A 137 15.00 -1.91 8.47
C SER A 137 15.66 -0.54 8.80
N ASP A 138 15.12 0.56 8.26
CA ASP A 138 15.49 1.92 8.62
C ASP A 138 14.26 2.65 9.19
N ALA A 139 14.31 2.99 10.49
CA ALA A 139 13.24 3.72 11.17
C ALA A 139 12.97 5.12 10.57
N ARG A 140 13.92 5.68 9.81
CA ARG A 140 13.81 6.98 9.13
C ARG A 140 13.13 6.88 7.78
N ASN A 141 12.69 5.69 7.36
CA ASN A 141 12.01 5.51 6.07
C ASN A 141 10.66 6.25 6.07
N PRO A 142 10.48 7.30 5.24
CA PRO A 142 9.27 8.11 5.25
C PRO A 142 8.13 7.50 4.41
N VAL A 143 8.43 6.50 3.55
CA VAL A 143 7.50 5.95 2.55
C VAL A 143 6.91 4.62 2.99
N ILE A 144 7.75 3.74 3.52
CA ILE A 144 7.35 2.38 3.90
C ILE A 144 6.75 2.39 5.31
N GLY A 145 7.55 2.62 6.34
CA GLY A 145 7.03 2.76 7.72
C GLY A 145 5.99 1.68 8.05
N THR A 146 4.80 2.12 8.45
CA THR A 146 3.70 1.23 8.83
C THR A 146 3.07 0.43 7.69
N ARG A 147 3.46 0.66 6.44
CA ARG A 147 3.07 -0.17 5.29
C ARG A 147 3.78 -1.53 5.28
N ALA A 148 4.94 -1.68 5.92
CA ALA A 148 5.62 -2.96 6.12
C ALA A 148 5.00 -3.75 7.29
N PHE A 149 5.05 -5.08 7.23
CA PHE A 149 4.64 -5.94 8.34
C PHE A 149 5.56 -5.86 9.56
N GLY A 150 6.81 -5.39 9.38
CA GLY A 150 7.81 -5.26 10.44
C GLY A 150 9.23 -5.01 9.91
N ASP A 151 10.24 -5.23 10.79
CA ASP A 151 11.67 -5.08 10.49
C ASP A 151 12.46 -6.41 10.46
N ASP A 152 11.80 -7.54 10.74
CA ASP A 152 12.38 -8.87 10.65
C ASP A 152 12.00 -9.55 9.33
N ALA A 153 12.99 -9.90 8.51
CA ALA A 153 12.77 -10.44 7.17
C ALA A 153 11.96 -11.75 7.16
N GLY A 154 12.18 -12.63 8.14
CA GLY A 154 11.46 -13.89 8.26
C GLY A 154 9.98 -13.67 8.59
N ARG A 155 9.71 -12.76 9.53
CA ARG A 155 8.33 -12.40 9.89
C ARG A 155 7.62 -11.70 8.73
N VAL A 156 8.26 -10.73 8.08
CA VAL A 156 7.68 -10.08 6.89
C VAL A 156 7.36 -11.12 5.81
N ALA A 157 8.24 -12.12 5.60
CA ALA A 157 8.01 -13.19 4.64
C ALA A 157 6.78 -14.04 4.97
N GLU A 158 6.60 -14.43 6.24
CA GLU A 158 5.43 -15.19 6.70
C GLU A 158 4.12 -14.44 6.42
N PHE A 159 4.07 -13.15 6.77
CA PHE A 159 2.88 -12.30 6.57
C PHE A 159 2.61 -12.00 5.10
N ALA A 160 3.66 -11.71 4.32
CA ALA A 160 3.53 -11.46 2.88
C ALA A 160 3.02 -12.70 2.13
N ALA A 161 3.56 -13.89 2.43
CA ALA A 161 3.09 -15.15 1.85
C ALA A 161 1.63 -15.44 2.24
N ALA A 162 1.24 -15.17 3.48
CA ALA A 162 -0.15 -15.33 3.94
C ALA A 162 -1.09 -14.37 3.21
N TRP A 163 -0.70 -13.11 3.04
CA TRP A 163 -1.47 -12.13 2.24
C TRP A 163 -1.67 -12.61 0.80
N VAL A 164 -0.60 -13.08 0.15
CA VAL A 164 -0.67 -13.63 -1.21
C VAL A 164 -1.70 -14.76 -1.28
N ARG A 165 -1.61 -15.77 -0.39
CA ARG A 165 -2.58 -16.88 -0.38
C ARG A 165 -4.00 -16.40 -0.24
N GLY A 166 -4.27 -15.43 0.66
CA GLY A 166 -5.61 -14.91 0.90
C GLY A 166 -6.22 -14.23 -0.31
N SER A 167 -5.48 -13.36 -0.99
CA SER A 167 -5.93 -12.61 -2.17
C SER A 167 -6.07 -13.50 -3.41
N GLU A 168 -5.05 -14.31 -3.71
CA GLU A 168 -5.05 -15.21 -4.88
C GLU A 168 -6.15 -16.28 -4.78
N ALA A 169 -6.48 -16.75 -3.57
CA ALA A 169 -7.55 -17.74 -3.35
C ALA A 169 -8.94 -17.23 -3.73
N VAL A 170 -9.17 -15.92 -3.75
CA VAL A 170 -10.43 -15.30 -4.20
C VAL A 170 -10.34 -14.74 -5.62
N GLY A 171 -9.25 -15.04 -6.34
CA GLY A 171 -9.07 -14.65 -7.74
C GLY A 171 -8.72 -13.18 -7.93
N VAL A 172 -8.09 -12.54 -6.94
CA VAL A 172 -7.51 -11.20 -7.06
C VAL A 172 -6.00 -11.30 -7.05
N ALA A 173 -5.39 -10.88 -8.16
CA ALA A 173 -3.94 -10.89 -8.35
C ALA A 173 -3.24 -10.05 -7.29
N THR A 174 -2.14 -10.56 -6.80
CA THR A 174 -1.18 -9.82 -5.98
C THR A 174 0.02 -9.37 -6.80
N THR A 175 0.57 -8.22 -6.44
CA THR A 175 1.87 -7.74 -6.97
C THR A 175 2.75 -7.31 -5.79
N PRO A 176 3.38 -8.29 -5.09
CA PRO A 176 4.36 -7.99 -4.04
C PRO A 176 5.29 -6.86 -4.43
N LYS A 177 5.49 -5.88 -3.51
CA LYS A 177 6.19 -4.63 -3.81
C LYS A 177 7.05 -4.15 -2.64
N HIS A 178 8.06 -3.35 -2.88
CA HIS A 178 8.57 -2.79 -4.14
C HIS A 178 9.88 -3.49 -4.47
N PHE A 179 9.88 -4.36 -5.47
CA PHE A 179 11.02 -5.24 -5.78
C PHE A 179 12.27 -4.44 -6.23
N PRO A 180 13.47 -4.74 -5.72
CA PRO A 180 13.86 -5.82 -4.82
C PRO A 180 13.84 -5.49 -3.30
N GLY A 181 13.15 -4.41 -2.86
CA GLY A 181 12.96 -4.02 -1.47
C GLY A 181 13.23 -2.52 -1.25
N HIS A 182 12.30 -1.76 -0.68
CA HIS A 182 12.37 -0.30 -0.45
C HIS A 182 12.52 0.04 1.05
N GLY A 183 12.61 -0.97 1.92
CA GLY A 183 12.56 -0.77 3.37
C GLY A 183 13.82 -0.13 3.98
N HIS A 184 14.98 -0.23 3.30
CA HIS A 184 16.26 0.34 3.73
C HIS A 184 16.61 1.62 2.97
N THR A 185 15.68 2.56 2.91
CA THR A 185 15.90 3.88 2.33
C THR A 185 15.42 4.95 3.29
N SER A 186 16.07 6.11 3.29
CA SER A 186 15.68 7.28 4.10
C SER A 186 15.09 8.42 3.25
N GLN A 187 14.76 8.16 1.99
CA GLN A 187 14.26 9.13 1.02
C GLN A 187 12.98 8.61 0.37
N ASP A 188 12.08 9.54 0.02
CA ASP A 188 10.83 9.23 -0.67
C ASP A 188 11.05 9.17 -2.20
N SER A 189 10.78 8.03 -2.81
CA SER A 189 10.87 7.81 -4.26
C SER A 189 9.88 8.67 -5.08
N HIS A 190 8.86 9.25 -4.46
CA HIS A 190 8.00 10.25 -5.09
C HIS A 190 8.68 11.61 -5.28
N LEU A 191 9.74 11.89 -4.53
CA LEU A 191 10.43 13.19 -4.51
C LEU A 191 11.83 13.16 -5.13
N VAL A 192 12.56 12.05 -4.97
CA VAL A 192 13.92 11.85 -5.44
C VAL A 192 14.14 10.39 -5.80
N ARG A 193 15.26 10.04 -6.45
CA ARG A 193 15.68 8.65 -6.62
C ARG A 193 16.44 8.16 -5.39
N PRO A 194 15.80 7.31 -4.53
CA PRO A 194 16.47 6.79 -3.35
C PRO A 194 17.57 5.79 -3.73
N GLU A 195 18.50 5.60 -2.80
CA GLU A 195 19.54 4.60 -2.90
C GLU A 195 19.54 3.69 -1.68
N ALA A 196 19.55 2.37 -1.91
CA ALA A 196 19.72 1.37 -0.87
C ALA A 196 21.19 0.90 -0.86
N ASN A 197 21.98 1.48 0.05
CA ASN A 197 23.39 1.18 0.22
C ASN A 197 23.60 -0.06 1.10
N VAL A 198 23.26 -1.22 0.54
CA VAL A 198 23.44 -2.53 1.17
C VAL A 198 24.23 -3.44 0.24
N ASP A 199 25.03 -4.35 0.80
CA ASP A 199 25.76 -5.34 0.01
C ASP A 199 24.81 -6.46 -0.49
N ARG A 200 25.31 -7.27 -1.43
CA ARG A 200 24.54 -8.36 -2.01
C ARG A 200 24.13 -9.41 -0.97
N ALA A 201 24.99 -9.70 -0.01
CA ALA A 201 24.68 -10.68 1.04
C ALA A 201 23.50 -10.21 1.92
N THR A 202 23.50 -8.93 2.28
CA THR A 202 22.38 -8.31 3.01
C THR A 202 21.09 -8.28 2.19
N LEU A 203 21.17 -7.96 0.88
CA LEU A 203 20.01 -8.02 0.00
C LEU A 203 19.40 -9.44 -0.02
N GLU A 204 20.23 -10.46 -0.17
CA GLU A 204 19.77 -11.86 -0.20
C GLU A 204 19.21 -12.34 1.14
N ALA A 205 19.84 -11.95 2.25
CA ALA A 205 19.46 -12.40 3.59
C ALA A 205 18.27 -11.60 4.18
N ARG A 206 17.97 -10.43 3.65
CA ARG A 206 16.95 -9.55 4.21
C ARG A 206 15.89 -9.15 3.17
N GLU A 207 16.28 -8.37 2.14
CA GLU A 207 15.31 -7.73 1.24
C GLU A 207 14.58 -8.75 0.35
N LEU A 208 15.29 -9.77 -0.15
CA LEU A 208 14.72 -10.76 -1.07
C LEU A 208 13.95 -11.90 -0.37
N VAL A 209 14.11 -12.06 0.95
CA VAL A 209 13.43 -13.13 1.71
C VAL A 209 11.91 -13.05 1.60
N PRO A 210 11.25 -11.89 1.81
CA PRO A 210 9.80 -11.79 1.65
C PRO A 210 9.32 -12.01 0.21
N PHE A 211 10.09 -11.57 -0.80
CA PHE A 211 9.73 -11.78 -2.20
C PHE A 211 9.80 -13.27 -2.58
N ARG A 212 10.84 -14.00 -2.16
CA ARG A 212 10.92 -15.44 -2.35
C ARG A 212 9.70 -16.17 -1.75
N ALA A 213 9.31 -15.79 -0.55
CA ALA A 213 8.15 -16.36 0.14
C ALA A 213 6.82 -16.02 -0.57
N ALA A 214 6.67 -14.77 -1.03
CA ALA A 214 5.50 -14.35 -1.79
C ALA A 214 5.38 -15.07 -3.14
N PHE A 215 6.49 -15.25 -3.86
CA PHE A 215 6.52 -16.00 -5.12
C PHE A 215 6.20 -17.51 -4.90
N ALA A 216 6.77 -18.11 -3.86
CA ALA A 216 6.45 -19.49 -3.47
C ALA A 216 4.99 -19.66 -3.03
N ALA A 217 4.36 -18.61 -2.49
CA ALA A 217 2.94 -18.61 -2.15
C ALA A 217 2.00 -18.41 -3.35
N GLY A 218 2.54 -18.21 -4.57
CA GLY A 218 1.78 -18.15 -5.81
C GLY A 218 1.40 -16.75 -6.25
N ALA A 219 2.17 -15.71 -5.89
CA ALA A 219 1.95 -14.35 -6.39
C ALA A 219 1.90 -14.30 -7.91
N SER A 220 0.84 -13.73 -8.46
CA SER A 220 0.60 -13.64 -9.90
C SER A 220 1.40 -12.56 -10.59
N GLY A 221 1.80 -11.52 -9.85
CA GLY A 221 2.63 -10.43 -10.34
C GLY A 221 3.71 -10.00 -9.36
N VAL A 222 4.45 -8.96 -9.73
CA VAL A 222 5.41 -8.24 -8.88
C VAL A 222 5.49 -6.79 -9.36
N MET A 223 5.62 -5.83 -8.43
CA MET A 223 5.83 -4.42 -8.76
C MET A 223 7.26 -4.00 -8.47
N THR A 224 7.89 -3.26 -9.40
CA THR A 224 9.27 -2.80 -9.29
C THR A 224 9.41 -1.54 -8.43
N ALA A 225 10.58 -1.32 -7.84
CA ALA A 225 10.93 -0.10 -7.10
C ALA A 225 11.70 0.89 -7.97
N HIS A 226 11.49 2.21 -7.73
CA HIS A 226 12.35 3.26 -8.31
C HIS A 226 13.54 3.57 -7.40
N VAL A 227 14.24 2.52 -6.96
CA VAL A 227 15.38 2.58 -6.03
C VAL A 227 16.63 2.07 -6.73
N ARG A 228 17.76 2.72 -6.49
CA ARG A 228 19.07 2.25 -6.95
C ARG A 228 19.71 1.35 -5.90
N TYR A 229 20.30 0.26 -6.36
CA TYR A 229 21.02 -0.74 -5.53
C TYR A 229 22.41 -0.92 -6.11
N PRO A 230 23.43 -0.15 -5.67
CA PRO A 230 24.77 -0.18 -6.24
C PRO A 230 25.42 -1.55 -6.25
N ALA A 231 25.06 -2.43 -5.31
CA ALA A 231 25.54 -3.81 -5.25
C ALA A 231 24.94 -4.73 -6.35
N LEU A 232 23.84 -4.34 -7.01
CA LEU A 232 23.21 -5.06 -8.11
C LEU A 232 23.42 -4.37 -9.45
N ASP A 233 23.24 -3.05 -9.48
CA ASP A 233 23.46 -2.19 -10.64
C ASP A 233 23.96 -0.83 -10.18
N PRO A 234 25.24 -0.50 -10.43
CA PRO A 234 25.82 0.77 -9.97
C PRO A 234 25.28 2.00 -10.72
N LYS A 235 24.58 1.81 -11.84
CA LYS A 235 24.12 2.88 -12.73
C LYS A 235 22.62 3.10 -12.63
N ASP A 236 21.85 2.03 -12.81
CA ASP A 236 20.42 2.11 -13.05
C ASP A 236 19.59 1.78 -11.79
N GLY A 237 18.42 2.42 -11.68
CA GLY A 237 17.41 2.02 -10.69
C GLY A 237 16.70 0.73 -11.09
N ALA A 238 16.12 0.01 -10.13
CA ALA A 238 15.60 -1.33 -10.35
C ALA A 238 14.62 -1.45 -11.51
N THR A 239 13.72 -0.47 -11.68
CA THR A 239 12.70 -0.47 -12.74
C THR A 239 13.29 -0.51 -14.16
N VAL A 240 14.48 0.04 -14.38
CA VAL A 240 15.14 0.10 -15.70
C VAL A 240 16.43 -0.71 -15.76
N SER A 241 16.71 -1.52 -14.75
CA SER A 241 17.90 -2.35 -14.65
C SER A 241 17.66 -3.77 -15.15
N ARG A 242 18.36 -4.16 -16.23
CA ARG A 242 18.37 -5.53 -16.73
C ARG A 242 18.94 -6.53 -15.69
N ALA A 243 19.98 -6.12 -14.96
CA ALA A 243 20.58 -6.94 -13.91
C ALA A 243 19.55 -7.31 -12.83
N ILE A 244 18.61 -6.37 -12.52
CA ILE A 244 17.61 -6.61 -11.48
C ILE A 244 16.37 -7.33 -12.06
N LEU A 245 15.81 -6.90 -13.19
CA LEU A 245 14.55 -7.47 -13.68
C LEU A 245 14.73 -8.74 -14.52
N THR A 246 15.83 -8.87 -15.27
CA THR A 246 16.08 -10.07 -16.07
C THR A 246 16.96 -11.06 -15.32
N GLU A 247 18.11 -10.65 -14.80
CA GLU A 247 19.09 -11.58 -14.23
C GLU A 247 18.68 -12.02 -12.83
N LEU A 248 18.37 -11.08 -11.92
CA LEU A 248 17.96 -11.44 -10.56
C LEU A 248 16.51 -11.97 -10.52
N LEU A 249 15.51 -11.19 -11.00
CA LEU A 249 14.10 -11.58 -10.84
C LEU A 249 13.74 -12.82 -11.66
N ARG A 250 14.09 -12.85 -12.96
CA ARG A 250 13.76 -13.99 -13.85
C ARG A 250 14.74 -15.12 -13.73
N GLY A 251 16.06 -14.81 -13.67
CA GLY A 251 17.14 -15.79 -13.58
C GLY A 251 17.26 -16.38 -12.19
N ASP A 252 17.78 -15.63 -11.23
CA ASP A 252 18.17 -16.16 -9.90
C ASP A 252 16.94 -16.54 -9.06
N LEU A 253 15.85 -15.74 -9.10
CA LEU A 253 14.62 -16.01 -8.34
C LEU A 253 13.60 -16.87 -9.09
N GLY A 254 13.80 -17.11 -10.39
CA GLY A 254 12.92 -17.93 -11.21
C GLY A 254 11.47 -17.43 -11.33
N PHE A 255 11.20 -16.14 -11.12
CA PHE A 255 9.84 -15.61 -11.17
C PHE A 255 9.31 -15.58 -12.61
N THR A 256 8.22 -16.27 -12.87
CA THR A 256 7.58 -16.39 -14.19
C THR A 256 6.33 -15.55 -14.37
N GLY A 257 5.81 -14.95 -13.28
CA GLY A 257 4.60 -14.14 -13.29
C GLY A 257 4.76 -12.76 -13.96
N PHE A 258 3.73 -11.93 -13.86
CA PHE A 258 3.65 -10.61 -14.48
C PHE A 258 4.45 -9.56 -13.70
N ALA A 259 5.38 -8.88 -14.34
CA ALA A 259 6.15 -7.79 -13.74
C ALA A 259 5.61 -6.44 -14.22
N VAL A 260 5.13 -5.63 -13.29
CA VAL A 260 4.64 -4.29 -13.55
C VAL A 260 5.55 -3.26 -12.90
N THR A 261 5.74 -2.10 -13.53
CA THR A 261 6.49 -1.01 -12.92
C THR A 261 5.67 -0.35 -11.80
N ASP A 262 6.31 0.31 -10.84
CA ASP A 262 5.64 1.42 -10.14
C ASP A 262 5.37 2.57 -11.11
N SER A 263 4.64 3.61 -10.68
CA SER A 263 4.28 4.73 -11.54
C SER A 263 5.51 5.39 -12.17
N LEU A 264 5.60 5.35 -13.50
CA LEU A 264 6.71 5.95 -14.24
C LEU A 264 6.68 7.50 -14.27
N ASP A 265 5.74 8.10 -13.56
CA ASP A 265 5.63 9.55 -13.37
C ASP A 265 6.27 10.03 -12.05
N MET A 266 6.79 9.12 -11.22
CA MET A 266 7.46 9.46 -9.97
C MET A 266 8.83 10.07 -10.20
N LYS A 267 9.23 11.05 -9.39
CA LYS A 267 10.54 11.73 -9.54
C LYS A 267 11.74 10.79 -9.38
N GLY A 268 11.58 9.72 -8.62
CA GLY A 268 12.61 8.68 -8.49
C GLY A 268 13.10 8.10 -9.82
N ILE A 269 12.32 8.27 -10.89
CA ILE A 269 12.69 7.83 -12.24
C ILE A 269 12.71 8.97 -13.26
N THR A 270 11.80 9.96 -13.17
CA THR A 270 11.69 11.05 -14.16
C THR A 270 12.84 12.05 -14.09
N ASP A 271 13.57 12.13 -12.99
CA ASP A 271 14.74 12.99 -12.86
C ASP A 271 15.96 12.45 -13.62
N VAL A 272 15.88 11.25 -14.20
CA VAL A 272 17.01 10.56 -14.83
C VAL A 272 16.88 10.46 -16.35
N ASP A 273 15.67 10.19 -16.83
CA ASP A 273 15.41 9.90 -18.26
C ASP A 273 14.15 10.62 -18.74
N LYS A 274 14.01 10.75 -20.07
CA LYS A 274 12.78 11.23 -20.71
C LYS A 274 11.68 10.16 -20.68
N PRO A 275 10.39 10.54 -20.75
CA PRO A 275 9.27 9.59 -20.65
C PRO A 275 9.32 8.43 -21.65
N ASP A 276 9.68 8.68 -22.91
CA ASP A 276 9.84 7.67 -23.94
C ASP A 276 10.97 6.68 -23.61
N GLN A 277 12.09 7.19 -23.11
CA GLN A 277 13.25 6.39 -22.68
C GLN A 277 12.91 5.55 -21.43
N ILE A 278 12.19 6.11 -20.47
CA ILE A 278 11.79 5.39 -19.25
C ILE A 278 10.92 4.18 -19.62
N VAL A 279 9.88 4.38 -20.45
CA VAL A 279 8.97 3.31 -20.87
C VAL A 279 9.73 2.21 -21.63
N THR A 280 10.53 2.58 -22.64
CA THR A 280 11.27 1.61 -23.45
C THR A 280 12.33 0.86 -22.63
N ARG A 281 13.06 1.55 -21.74
CA ARG A 281 14.07 0.95 -20.87
C ARG A 281 13.44 -0.01 -19.85
N ALA A 282 12.29 0.34 -19.25
CA ALA A 282 11.60 -0.54 -18.29
C ALA A 282 11.18 -1.86 -18.95
N ILE A 283 10.55 -1.80 -20.13
CA ILE A 283 10.16 -3.01 -20.86
C ILE A 283 11.40 -3.80 -21.31
N THR A 284 12.42 -3.13 -21.83
CA THR A 284 13.70 -3.78 -22.22
C THR A 284 14.39 -4.47 -21.06
N ALA A 285 14.35 -3.86 -19.86
CA ALA A 285 14.94 -4.43 -18.66
C ALA A 285 14.24 -5.70 -18.15
N GLY A 286 12.96 -5.92 -18.48
CA GLY A 286 12.23 -7.12 -18.09
C GLY A 286 10.84 -6.90 -17.50
N ALA A 287 10.35 -5.64 -17.42
CA ALA A 287 8.96 -5.35 -17.06
C ALA A 287 8.00 -5.80 -18.17
N ASP A 288 6.82 -6.28 -17.80
CA ASP A 288 5.78 -6.73 -18.73
C ASP A 288 4.67 -5.68 -18.90
N ALA A 289 4.64 -4.67 -18.03
CA ALA A 289 3.79 -3.49 -18.23
C ALA A 289 4.41 -2.24 -17.61
N ALA A 290 4.12 -1.11 -18.24
CA ALA A 290 4.52 0.23 -17.86
C ALA A 290 3.30 0.99 -17.31
N MET A 291 3.36 1.44 -16.04
CA MET A 291 2.33 2.30 -15.45
C MET A 291 2.63 3.76 -15.80
N VAL A 292 1.92 4.29 -16.78
CA VAL A 292 1.94 5.71 -17.15
C VAL A 292 0.69 6.36 -16.56
N THR A 293 0.81 6.91 -15.35
CA THR A 293 -0.35 7.28 -14.55
C THR A 293 -0.85 8.70 -14.81
N THR A 294 -0.03 9.55 -15.47
CA THR A 294 -0.37 10.94 -15.81
C THR A 294 -0.04 11.27 -17.26
N GLY A 295 -0.71 12.32 -17.78
CA GLY A 295 -0.44 12.84 -19.12
C GLY A 295 -1.02 11.95 -20.22
N LEU A 296 -2.26 12.22 -20.62
CA LEU A 296 -2.97 11.44 -21.64
C LEU A 296 -2.14 11.24 -22.91
N ASP A 297 -1.48 12.32 -23.41
CA ASP A 297 -0.65 12.25 -24.62
C ASP A 297 0.49 11.22 -24.47
N ARG A 298 1.12 11.13 -23.28
CA ARG A 298 2.16 10.14 -22.99
C ARG A 298 1.60 8.73 -22.94
N GLN A 299 0.42 8.56 -22.36
CA GLN A 299 -0.27 7.28 -22.29
C GLN A 299 -0.61 6.76 -23.69
N LEU A 300 -1.11 7.65 -24.55
CA LEU A 300 -1.43 7.32 -25.95
C LEU A 300 -0.19 7.03 -26.81
N ALA A 301 0.93 7.70 -26.53
CA ALA A 301 2.18 7.51 -27.27
C ALA A 301 2.98 6.27 -26.80
N ALA A 302 2.76 5.80 -25.57
CA ALA A 302 3.61 4.79 -24.94
C ALA A 302 3.70 3.47 -25.72
N ALA A 303 2.60 3.00 -26.29
CA ALA A 303 2.60 1.80 -27.15
C ALA A 303 3.52 1.96 -28.38
N GLY A 304 3.46 3.13 -29.02
CA GLY A 304 4.34 3.45 -30.15
C GLY A 304 5.82 3.56 -29.76
N TRP A 305 6.13 4.06 -28.55
CA TRP A 305 7.50 4.07 -28.05
C TRP A 305 8.03 2.66 -27.82
N ILE A 306 7.19 1.74 -27.31
CA ILE A 306 7.54 0.33 -27.14
C ILE A 306 7.82 -0.31 -28.51
N ASP A 307 6.94 -0.11 -29.50
CA ASP A 307 7.09 -0.64 -30.86
C ASP A 307 8.38 -0.16 -31.54
N ALA A 308 8.75 1.10 -31.33
CA ALA A 308 9.91 1.70 -31.95
C ALA A 308 11.25 1.40 -31.23
N GLY A 309 11.22 1.18 -29.90
CA GLY A 309 12.42 1.18 -29.06
C GLY A 309 12.75 -0.14 -28.37
N VAL A 310 11.85 -1.13 -28.42
CA VAL A 310 12.05 -2.43 -27.72
C VAL A 310 12.19 -3.57 -28.71
N ASP A 311 13.12 -4.47 -28.48
CA ASP A 311 13.30 -5.66 -29.30
C ASP A 311 12.02 -6.52 -29.40
N ALA A 312 11.70 -6.99 -30.61
CA ALA A 312 10.47 -7.70 -30.92
C ALA A 312 10.31 -9.01 -30.11
N ALA A 313 11.42 -9.72 -29.82
CA ALA A 313 11.36 -10.91 -28.99
C ALA A 313 10.98 -10.57 -27.54
N ARG A 314 11.54 -9.47 -26.99
CA ARG A 314 11.19 -8.99 -25.64
C ARG A 314 9.73 -8.52 -25.57
N VAL A 315 9.24 -7.81 -26.60
CA VAL A 315 7.83 -7.45 -26.69
C VAL A 315 6.93 -8.67 -26.72
N SER A 316 7.30 -9.69 -27.51
CA SER A 316 6.54 -10.95 -27.58
C SER A 316 6.46 -11.68 -26.22
N GLU A 317 7.54 -11.72 -25.47
CA GLU A 317 7.54 -12.29 -24.10
C GLU A 317 6.63 -11.50 -23.15
N ALA A 318 6.70 -10.16 -23.16
CA ALA A 318 5.84 -9.31 -22.35
C ALA A 318 4.37 -9.53 -22.68
N LEU A 319 4.03 -9.55 -23.97
CA LEU A 319 2.67 -9.78 -24.44
C LEU A 319 2.14 -11.16 -24.04
N GLN A 320 2.99 -12.19 -24.05
CA GLN A 320 2.60 -13.53 -23.61
C GLN A 320 2.18 -13.51 -22.12
N ARG A 321 2.99 -12.91 -21.25
CA ARG A 321 2.67 -12.79 -19.82
C ARG A 321 1.47 -11.88 -19.57
N ALA A 322 1.40 -10.73 -20.26
CA ALA A 322 0.25 -9.81 -20.18
C ALA A 322 -1.05 -10.48 -20.63
N THR A 323 -1.01 -11.33 -21.66
CA THR A 323 -2.19 -12.07 -22.14
C THR A 323 -2.67 -13.07 -21.08
N VAL A 324 -1.77 -13.89 -20.53
CA VAL A 324 -2.11 -14.85 -19.46
C VAL A 324 -2.65 -14.14 -18.23
N PHE A 325 -2.01 -13.03 -17.82
CA PHE A 325 -2.44 -12.23 -16.67
C PHE A 325 -3.84 -11.63 -16.91
N ARG A 326 -4.07 -11.05 -18.08
CA ARG A 326 -5.36 -10.45 -18.46
C ARG A 326 -6.47 -11.51 -18.54
N GLU A 327 -6.22 -12.66 -19.13
CA GLU A 327 -7.19 -13.78 -19.19
C GLU A 327 -7.64 -14.23 -17.79
N ARG A 328 -6.77 -14.10 -16.79
CA ARG A 328 -7.04 -14.53 -15.42
C ARG A 328 -7.63 -13.43 -14.54
N PHE A 329 -7.20 -12.18 -14.72
CA PHE A 329 -7.47 -11.08 -13.80
C PHE A 329 -8.17 -9.87 -14.45
N ALA A 330 -8.88 -10.08 -15.55
CA ALA A 330 -9.78 -9.09 -16.12
C ALA A 330 -11.17 -9.70 -16.28
N THR A 331 -12.19 -8.97 -15.84
CA THR A 331 -13.57 -9.45 -15.84
C THR A 331 -14.54 -8.29 -16.10
N PRO A 332 -15.72 -8.55 -16.66
CA PRO A 332 -16.85 -7.62 -16.56
C PRO A 332 -17.17 -7.34 -15.08
N VAL A 333 -17.72 -6.16 -14.81
CA VAL A 333 -18.15 -5.80 -13.44
C VAL A 333 -19.30 -6.73 -13.03
N PRO A 334 -19.19 -7.45 -11.90
CA PRO A 334 -20.26 -8.32 -11.41
C PRO A 334 -21.58 -7.56 -11.17
N GLU A 335 -22.71 -8.23 -11.25
CA GLU A 335 -24.02 -7.62 -10.92
C GLU A 335 -24.25 -7.64 -9.40
N ASP A 336 -23.88 -8.72 -8.76
CA ASP A 336 -24.06 -8.92 -7.32
C ASP A 336 -23.06 -8.09 -6.48
N ASP A 337 -23.45 -7.82 -5.25
CA ASP A 337 -22.63 -7.19 -4.21
C ASP A 337 -22.47 -8.15 -3.03
N ILE A 338 -21.58 -7.80 -2.10
CA ILE A 338 -21.30 -8.58 -0.89
C ILE A 338 -21.69 -7.81 0.37
N ASP A 339 -21.94 -8.55 1.45
CA ASP A 339 -22.06 -7.98 2.79
C ASP A 339 -20.66 -7.72 3.39
N ASP A 340 -20.36 -6.46 3.67
CA ASP A 340 -19.09 -6.05 4.30
C ASP A 340 -19.06 -6.25 5.84
N ALA A 341 -20.15 -6.64 6.48
CA ALA A 341 -20.19 -6.76 7.94
C ALA A 341 -19.17 -7.79 8.49
N PRO A 342 -18.95 -8.96 7.87
CA PRO A 342 -17.88 -9.88 8.31
C PRO A 342 -16.49 -9.26 8.20
N ALA A 343 -16.20 -8.53 7.11
CA ALA A 343 -14.92 -7.86 6.89
C ALA A 343 -14.69 -6.75 7.92
N ARG A 344 -15.72 -5.95 8.25
CA ARG A 344 -15.66 -4.92 9.29
C ARG A 344 -15.39 -5.51 10.68
N ARG A 345 -16.00 -6.65 11.02
CA ARG A 345 -15.73 -7.36 12.28
C ARG A 345 -14.29 -7.86 12.33
N LEU A 346 -13.77 -8.41 11.23
CA LEU A 346 -12.39 -8.84 11.16
C LEU A 346 -11.40 -7.66 11.30
N ALA A 347 -11.68 -6.53 10.67
CA ALA A 347 -10.84 -5.33 10.80
C ALA A 347 -10.80 -4.83 12.27
N ALA A 348 -11.94 -4.86 12.97
CA ALA A 348 -12.01 -4.53 14.39
C ALA A 348 -11.23 -5.54 15.26
N GLU A 349 -11.37 -6.85 15.00
CA GLU A 349 -10.61 -7.91 15.69
C GLU A 349 -9.09 -7.72 15.52
N ILE A 350 -8.63 -7.42 14.31
CA ILE A 350 -7.21 -7.15 14.04
C ILE A 350 -6.75 -5.91 14.80
N ALA A 351 -7.53 -4.84 14.77
CA ALA A 351 -7.21 -3.59 15.45
C ALA A 351 -7.09 -3.80 16.98
N GLU A 352 -8.02 -4.52 17.59
CA GLU A 352 -7.98 -4.85 19.03
C GLU A 352 -6.72 -5.64 19.39
N ARG A 353 -6.36 -6.63 18.58
CA ARG A 353 -5.18 -7.47 18.78
C ARG A 353 -3.86 -6.76 18.53
N ALA A 354 -3.87 -5.72 17.71
CA ALA A 354 -2.68 -4.97 17.36
C ALA A 354 -2.25 -3.97 18.43
N VAL A 355 -3.16 -3.47 19.28
CA VAL A 355 -2.79 -2.47 20.30
C VAL A 355 -1.70 -3.03 21.19
N THR A 356 -0.55 -2.36 21.19
CA THR A 356 0.67 -2.80 21.87
C THR A 356 1.03 -1.83 23.01
N HIS A 357 1.36 -2.37 24.18
CA HIS A 357 2.00 -1.59 25.24
C HIS A 357 3.52 -1.62 25.07
N HIS A 358 4.17 -0.46 25.19
CA HIS A 358 5.63 -0.31 25.15
C HIS A 358 6.11 0.55 26.33
N GLY A 359 7.31 0.26 26.85
CA GLY A 359 7.94 1.01 27.93
C GLY A 359 7.43 0.63 29.34
N PRO A 360 7.47 1.58 30.30
CA PRO A 360 7.05 1.35 31.68
C PRO A 360 5.58 0.91 31.80
N PRO A 361 5.19 0.27 32.91
CA PRO A 361 3.80 -0.16 33.11
C PRO A 361 2.79 0.98 32.95
N LEU A 362 1.67 0.69 32.28
CA LEU A 362 0.58 1.66 32.14
C LEU A 362 0.05 2.05 33.53
N PRO A 363 -0.09 3.34 33.82
CA PRO A 363 -0.70 3.77 35.07
C PRO A 363 -2.19 3.39 35.07
N ARG A 364 -2.75 3.22 36.25
CA ARG A 364 -4.21 3.19 36.41
C ARG A 364 -4.74 4.57 35.99
N LEU A 365 -5.47 4.61 34.89
CA LEU A 365 -6.03 5.87 34.41
C LEU A 365 -7.01 6.43 35.43
N ALA A 366 -6.97 7.75 35.66
CA ALA A 366 -7.95 8.44 36.45
C ALA A 366 -9.35 8.34 35.86
N SER A 367 -10.37 8.62 36.63
CA SER A 367 -11.75 8.67 36.11
C SER A 367 -11.92 9.73 35.02
N ARG A 368 -11.10 10.80 35.03
CA ARG A 368 -11.01 11.85 34.02
C ARG A 368 -9.72 11.70 33.22
N ILE A 369 -9.79 11.99 31.92
CA ILE A 369 -8.61 12.04 31.03
C ILE A 369 -8.55 13.37 30.28
N ARG A 370 -7.33 13.86 30.12
CA ARG A 370 -7.02 15.04 29.28
C ARG A 370 -6.23 14.55 28.07
N VAL A 371 -6.83 14.65 26.91
CA VAL A 371 -6.22 14.20 25.65
C VAL A 371 -5.70 15.38 24.87
N VAL A 372 -4.43 15.31 24.47
CA VAL A 372 -3.80 16.27 23.56
C VAL A 372 -3.52 15.58 22.25
N THR A 373 -3.96 16.16 21.14
CA THR A 373 -3.69 15.66 19.80
C THR A 373 -2.99 16.72 18.95
N PHE A 374 -2.33 16.26 17.89
CA PHE A 374 -1.67 17.12 16.91
C PHE A 374 -2.32 16.93 15.54
N GLY A 375 -2.11 17.88 14.61
CA GLY A 375 -2.57 17.73 13.24
C GLY A 375 -1.96 16.48 12.58
N SER A 376 -2.78 15.78 11.81
CA SER A 376 -2.30 14.63 11.01
C SER A 376 -1.80 15.15 9.66
N ALA A 377 -0.49 15.30 9.51
CA ALA A 377 0.12 15.63 8.23
C ALA A 377 0.34 14.35 7.40
N ARG A 378 0.15 14.45 6.08
CA ARG A 378 0.61 13.41 5.14
C ARG A 378 2.13 13.29 5.25
N GLN A 379 2.62 12.07 5.38
CA GLN A 379 4.05 11.80 5.39
C GLN A 379 4.58 11.49 3.99
N SER A 380 3.75 10.85 3.16
CA SER A 380 4.06 10.47 1.78
C SER A 380 2.90 10.78 0.84
N PHE A 381 3.21 10.97 -0.45
CA PHE A 381 2.21 11.21 -1.50
C PHE A 381 1.28 10.00 -1.74
N VAL A 382 1.69 8.81 -1.34
CA VAL A 382 0.88 7.60 -1.50
C VAL A 382 -0.31 7.55 -0.53
N GLU A 383 -0.26 8.30 0.59
CA GLU A 383 -1.27 8.27 1.63
C GLU A 383 -2.59 8.96 1.22
N GLU A 384 -3.71 8.40 1.64
CA GLU A 384 -5.01 9.06 1.55
C GLU A 384 -5.23 10.01 2.73
N THR A 385 -6.10 11.01 2.50
CA THR A 385 -6.52 11.94 3.55
C THR A 385 -7.69 11.33 4.32
N ALA A 386 -7.51 11.10 5.62
CA ALA A 386 -8.56 10.66 6.54
C ALA A 386 -8.68 11.66 7.69
N ASP A 387 -9.77 11.60 8.46
CA ASP A 387 -9.93 12.31 9.73
C ASP A 387 -9.81 11.33 10.92
N PRO A 388 -8.60 10.84 11.23
CA PRO A 388 -8.40 9.91 12.34
C PRO A 388 -8.68 10.56 13.69
N LEU A 389 -8.42 11.86 13.83
CA LEU A 389 -8.60 12.57 15.09
C LEU A 389 -10.07 12.78 15.44
N GLY A 390 -10.92 13.05 14.44
CA GLY A 390 -12.37 13.09 14.64
C GLY A 390 -12.94 11.73 15.00
N ALA A 391 -12.44 10.65 14.39
CA ALA A 391 -12.82 9.29 14.75
C ALA A 391 -12.41 8.94 16.18
N LEU A 392 -11.17 9.27 16.57
CA LEU A 392 -10.65 9.07 17.93
C LEU A 392 -11.46 9.86 18.97
N GLU A 393 -11.74 11.15 18.69
CA GLU A 393 -12.53 11.98 19.61
C GLU A 393 -13.93 11.38 19.82
N ARG A 394 -14.62 10.95 18.77
CA ARG A 394 -15.93 10.27 18.88
C ARG A 394 -15.84 9.02 19.72
N ALA A 395 -14.84 8.17 19.49
CA ALA A 395 -14.64 6.92 20.23
C ALA A 395 -14.36 7.15 21.72
N LEU A 396 -13.58 8.18 22.06
CA LEU A 396 -13.30 8.58 23.43
C LEU A 396 -14.53 9.22 24.10
N ARG A 397 -15.25 10.11 23.42
CA ARG A 397 -16.47 10.71 23.97
C ARG A 397 -17.55 9.68 24.28
N ALA A 398 -17.70 8.67 23.44
CA ALA A 398 -18.64 7.58 23.68
C ALA A 398 -18.36 6.81 25.00
N ARG A 399 -17.09 6.75 25.44
CA ARG A 399 -16.65 5.99 26.62
C ARG A 399 -16.50 6.88 27.87
N PHE A 400 -16.01 8.08 27.71
CA PHE A 400 -15.69 8.97 28.82
C PHE A 400 -16.74 10.06 29.10
N GLY A 401 -17.55 10.45 28.09
CA GLY A 401 -18.55 11.52 28.23
C GLY A 401 -17.91 12.81 28.72
N ASP A 402 -18.49 13.41 29.79
CA ASP A 402 -18.00 14.65 30.42
C ASP A 402 -16.67 14.49 31.18
N ARG A 403 -16.16 13.26 31.29
CA ARG A 403 -14.86 12.99 31.90
C ARG A 403 -13.70 13.14 30.90
N LEU A 404 -14.00 13.47 29.62
CA LEU A 404 -13.03 13.74 28.57
C LEU A 404 -12.83 15.25 28.39
N ALA A 405 -11.60 15.71 28.59
CA ALA A 405 -11.15 17.00 28.09
C ALA A 405 -10.26 16.77 26.87
N PHE A 406 -10.62 17.33 25.70
CA PHE A 406 -9.95 17.06 24.44
C PHE A 406 -9.38 18.34 23.83
N GLY A 407 -8.05 18.38 23.65
CA GLY A 407 -7.31 19.47 23.03
C GLY A 407 -6.73 19.07 21.69
N ARG A 408 -6.74 20.00 20.75
CA ARG A 408 -6.17 19.85 19.40
C ARG A 408 -4.94 20.73 19.25
N GLU A 409 -4.12 20.51 18.25
CA GLU A 409 -2.95 21.32 17.89
C GLU A 409 -1.96 21.51 19.06
N GLY A 410 -1.74 20.44 19.84
CA GLY A 410 -0.82 20.48 20.98
C GLY A 410 -1.30 21.27 22.19
N ARG A 411 -2.55 21.74 22.19
CA ARG A 411 -3.13 22.49 23.32
C ARG A 411 -3.52 21.57 24.45
N LEU A 412 -2.97 21.83 25.63
CA LEU A 412 -3.33 21.10 26.86
C LEU A 412 -4.68 21.61 27.37
N PRO A 413 -5.72 20.74 27.47
CA PRO A 413 -6.99 21.12 28.07
C PRO A 413 -6.84 21.43 29.55
N GLU A 414 -7.64 22.36 30.05
CA GLU A 414 -7.74 22.68 31.48
C GLU A 414 -8.35 21.53 32.27
N GLY A 415 -8.10 21.51 33.58
CA GLY A 415 -8.64 20.54 34.52
C GLY A 415 -7.62 19.52 35.01
N ASP A 416 -8.12 18.55 35.78
CA ASP A 416 -7.39 17.43 36.34
C ASP A 416 -7.62 16.14 35.51
N GLY A 417 -6.86 15.10 35.80
CA GLY A 417 -6.99 13.78 35.18
C GLY A 417 -5.70 13.28 34.54
N THR A 418 -5.71 12.05 34.07
CA THR A 418 -4.55 11.46 33.40
C THR A 418 -4.32 12.15 32.08
N LEU A 419 -3.10 12.62 31.84
CA LEU A 419 -2.68 13.17 30.55
C LEU A 419 -2.45 12.02 29.55
N VAL A 420 -3.05 12.15 28.38
CA VAL A 420 -2.85 11.27 27.22
C VAL A 420 -2.41 12.13 26.03
N VAL A 421 -1.21 11.91 25.54
CA VAL A 421 -0.67 12.63 24.38
C VAL A 421 -0.72 11.71 23.18
N VAL A 422 -1.47 12.10 22.15
CA VAL A 422 -1.65 11.31 20.92
C VAL A 422 -0.80 11.89 19.83
N THR A 423 0.16 11.12 19.34
CA THR A 423 1.06 11.50 18.24
C THR A 423 0.76 10.73 16.96
N SER A 424 1.12 11.33 15.84
CA SER A 424 1.03 10.72 14.51
C SER A 424 2.29 11.07 13.72
N ASN A 425 3.24 10.13 13.63
CA ASN A 425 4.54 10.33 12.96
C ASN A 425 5.37 11.50 13.55
N ALA A 426 5.35 11.70 14.86
CA ALA A 426 6.07 12.77 15.54
C ALA A 426 7.59 12.71 15.31
N ALA A 427 8.15 11.51 15.11
CA ALA A 427 9.55 11.31 14.76
C ALA A 427 9.98 12.08 13.47
N PHE A 428 9.03 12.40 12.58
CA PHE A 428 9.22 13.16 11.35
C PHE A 428 8.72 14.61 11.44
N GLN A 429 8.21 15.04 12.61
CA GLN A 429 7.62 16.35 12.84
C GLN A 429 8.23 17.00 14.10
N PRO A 430 9.34 17.78 13.95
CA PRO A 430 10.10 18.30 15.08
C PRO A 430 9.28 19.08 16.12
N ASP A 431 8.31 19.89 15.67
CA ASP A 431 7.46 20.68 16.56
C ASP A 431 6.52 19.77 17.38
N GLN A 432 5.94 18.77 16.75
CA GLN A 432 5.12 17.76 17.43
C GLN A 432 5.96 16.96 18.44
N ALA A 433 7.16 16.53 18.04
CA ALA A 433 8.08 15.80 18.90
C ALA A 433 8.48 16.63 20.14
N THR A 434 8.83 17.90 19.93
CA THR A 434 9.20 18.81 21.03
C THR A 434 8.04 19.01 21.98
N ARG A 435 6.85 19.31 21.45
CA ARG A 435 5.68 19.55 22.28
C ARG A 435 5.22 18.29 23.03
N ALA A 436 5.30 17.12 22.42
CA ALA A 436 4.97 15.87 23.10
C ALA A 436 5.92 15.60 24.27
N ARG A 437 7.24 15.85 24.11
CA ARG A 437 8.20 15.74 25.21
C ARG A 437 7.89 16.70 26.36
N GLU A 438 7.64 17.98 26.08
CA GLU A 438 7.29 18.97 27.09
C GLU A 438 6.06 18.55 27.92
N LEU A 439 5.02 18.05 27.23
CA LEU A 439 3.78 17.63 27.88
C LEU A 439 4.00 16.41 28.79
N LEU A 440 4.82 15.46 28.36
CA LEU A 440 5.02 14.17 29.04
C LEU A 440 6.12 14.18 30.10
N VAL A 441 6.87 15.28 30.24
CA VAL A 441 7.89 15.44 31.33
C VAL A 441 7.29 15.22 32.72
N GLN A 442 6.05 15.65 32.93
CA GLN A 442 5.35 15.53 34.21
C GLN A 442 4.57 14.21 34.38
N GLY A 443 4.73 13.29 33.43
CA GLY A 443 4.02 12.01 33.39
C GLY A 443 2.81 12.03 32.44
N GLY A 444 2.23 10.87 32.24
CA GLY A 444 1.12 10.65 31.33
C GLY A 444 1.29 9.37 30.52
N VAL A 445 0.52 9.23 29.44
CA VAL A 445 0.56 8.11 28.50
C VAL A 445 0.75 8.66 27.08
N LEU A 446 1.73 8.16 26.35
CA LEU A 446 1.86 8.38 24.92
C LEU A 446 0.94 7.42 24.16
N CYS A 447 0.22 7.90 23.17
CA CYS A 447 -0.50 7.08 22.19
C CYS A 447 0.01 7.38 20.80
N ALA A 448 0.85 6.52 20.26
CA ALA A 448 1.35 6.63 18.88
C ALA A 448 0.39 5.91 17.92
N ILE A 449 -0.39 6.68 17.16
CA ILE A 449 -1.45 6.12 16.31
C ILE A 449 -0.99 5.74 14.90
N ARG A 450 0.26 6.06 14.53
CA ARG A 450 0.93 5.64 13.29
C ARG A 450 2.30 5.08 13.60
N SER A 451 3.34 5.91 13.51
CA SER A 451 4.72 5.49 13.71
C SER A 451 4.98 5.00 15.14
N PRO A 452 5.40 3.74 15.34
CA PRO A 452 5.79 3.25 16.65
C PRO A 452 7.06 3.93 17.18
N TYR A 453 7.87 4.50 16.30
CA TYR A 453 9.11 5.20 16.66
C TYR A 453 8.90 6.49 17.45
N ASP A 454 7.66 6.98 17.50
CA ASP A 454 7.29 8.08 18.38
C ASP A 454 7.53 7.75 19.87
N ALA A 455 7.48 6.45 20.24
CA ALA A 455 7.78 6.01 21.61
C ALA A 455 9.25 6.26 22.01
N ALA A 456 10.18 6.21 21.05
CA ALA A 456 11.60 6.53 21.31
C ALA A 456 11.84 8.00 21.68
N LEU A 457 10.89 8.89 21.37
CA LEU A 457 10.98 10.31 21.76
C LEU A 457 10.87 10.53 23.27
N VAL A 458 10.22 9.60 23.97
CA VAL A 458 9.93 9.67 25.43
C VAL A 458 10.12 8.30 26.09
N PRO A 459 11.36 7.76 26.14
CA PRO A 459 11.63 6.35 26.47
C PRO A 459 11.19 5.92 27.86
N ASN A 460 11.02 6.86 28.79
CA ASN A 460 10.58 6.59 30.16
C ASN A 460 9.07 6.79 30.37
N THR A 461 8.30 6.95 29.29
CA THR A 461 6.85 7.14 29.33
C THR A 461 6.15 5.88 28.84
N PRO A 462 5.10 5.38 29.54
CA PRO A 462 4.29 4.29 29.02
C PRO A 462 3.62 4.68 27.72
N ALA A 463 3.70 3.81 26.72
CA ALA A 463 3.16 4.07 25.39
C ALA A 463 2.17 3.00 24.94
N LEU A 464 1.11 3.42 24.24
CA LEU A 464 0.20 2.58 23.49
C LEU A 464 0.42 2.83 22.00
N LEU A 465 0.64 1.76 21.24
CA LEU A 465 0.95 1.80 19.82
C LEU A 465 -0.17 1.11 19.04
N THR A 466 -0.69 1.74 18.01
CA THR A 466 -1.73 1.15 17.14
C THR A 466 -1.23 0.85 15.73
N TYR A 467 -0.08 1.43 15.33
CA TYR A 467 0.52 1.30 13.99
C TYR A 467 -0.39 1.73 12.83
N SER A 468 -1.61 2.13 13.14
CA SER A 468 -2.64 2.51 12.18
C SER A 468 -3.64 3.44 12.84
N ASP A 469 -4.12 4.43 12.09
CA ASP A 469 -5.06 5.46 12.56
C ASP A 469 -6.44 5.34 11.90
N VAL A 470 -6.72 4.22 11.23
CA VAL A 470 -8.07 3.94 10.69
C VAL A 470 -9.11 3.80 11.81
N PRO A 471 -10.41 4.02 11.52
CA PRO A 471 -11.44 4.03 12.55
C PRO A 471 -11.42 2.81 13.51
N PRO A 472 -11.29 1.55 13.06
CA PRO A 472 -11.19 0.43 14.00
C PRO A 472 -9.96 0.50 14.92
N SER A 473 -8.82 1.03 14.45
CA SER A 473 -7.60 1.14 15.27
C SER A 473 -7.74 2.18 16.37
N VAL A 474 -8.31 3.34 16.08
CA VAL A 474 -8.54 4.40 17.08
C VAL A 474 -9.66 4.03 18.06
N ASP A 475 -10.64 3.24 17.63
CA ASP A 475 -11.67 2.70 18.54
C ASP A 475 -11.08 1.67 19.50
N ALA A 476 -10.22 0.76 19.02
CA ALA A 476 -9.50 -0.20 19.85
C ALA A 476 -8.59 0.50 20.90
N LEU A 477 -7.90 1.59 20.49
CA LEU A 477 -7.13 2.42 21.42
C LEU A 477 -8.03 3.02 22.50
N ALA A 478 -9.18 3.58 22.12
CA ALA A 478 -10.13 4.16 23.07
C ALA A 478 -10.68 3.13 24.06
N ALA A 479 -10.92 1.89 23.60
CA ALA A 479 -11.33 0.77 24.46
C ALA A 479 -10.25 0.38 25.48
N VAL A 480 -8.97 0.39 25.08
CA VAL A 480 -7.85 0.15 26.00
C VAL A 480 -7.73 1.27 27.03
N LEU A 481 -7.83 2.53 26.60
CA LEU A 481 -7.80 3.70 27.51
C LEU A 481 -8.98 3.68 28.49
N ALA A 482 -10.15 3.18 28.10
CA ALA A 482 -11.31 3.03 28.97
C ALA A 482 -11.23 1.82 29.92
N GLY A 483 -10.20 0.97 29.77
CA GLY A 483 -10.04 -0.26 30.57
C GLY A 483 -10.96 -1.41 30.15
N GLU A 484 -11.64 -1.29 29.01
CA GLU A 484 -12.52 -2.33 28.45
C GLU A 484 -11.72 -3.49 27.84
N ARG A 485 -10.51 -3.19 27.37
CA ARG A 485 -9.56 -4.14 26.75
C ARG A 485 -8.16 -3.97 27.32
N ARG A 486 -7.33 -5.02 27.18
CA ARG A 486 -5.90 -4.98 27.48
C ARG A 486 -5.11 -4.94 26.17
N PRO A 487 -3.95 -4.26 26.12
CA PRO A 487 -3.03 -4.38 25.00
C PRO A 487 -2.60 -5.83 24.82
N MET A 488 -2.71 -6.36 23.60
CA MET A 488 -2.39 -7.75 23.26
C MET A 488 -1.30 -7.88 22.20
N GLY A 489 -1.03 -6.78 21.50
CA GLY A 489 -0.09 -6.74 20.39
C GLY A 489 1.36 -6.92 20.82
N ARG A 490 2.20 -7.29 19.86
CA ARG A 490 3.66 -7.39 20.01
C ARG A 490 4.31 -6.41 19.05
N THR A 491 5.33 -5.70 19.50
CA THR A 491 6.06 -4.74 18.65
C THR A 491 6.71 -5.49 17.48
N PRO A 492 6.31 -5.19 16.24
CA PRO A 492 6.85 -5.87 15.05
C PRO A 492 8.16 -5.24 14.54
N VAL A 493 8.63 -4.17 15.18
CA VAL A 493 9.86 -3.44 14.89
C VAL A 493 10.60 -3.12 16.17
N ARG A 494 11.92 -2.89 16.07
CA ARG A 494 12.74 -2.35 17.16
C ARG A 494 12.48 -0.86 17.30
N ILE A 495 12.27 -0.39 18.53
CA ILE A 495 12.02 1.01 18.89
C ILE A 495 13.19 1.54 19.71
#